data_4dc3cbd2f36c54d146a711ec12efbb68
#
_entry.id   4dc3cbd2f36c54d146a711ec12efbb68
#
_cell.length_a   1.000
_cell.length_b   1.000
_cell.length_c   1.000
_cell.angle_alpha   90.00
_cell.angle_beta   90.00
_cell.angle_gamma   90.00
#
_symmetry.space_group_name_H-M   'P 1'
#
loop_
_entity.id
_entity.type
_entity.pdbx_description
1 polymer ?
#
loop_
_entity_poly.entity_id
_entity_poly.type
_entity_poly.pdbx_seq_one_letter_code
_entity_poly.pdbx_strand_id
1 'polypeptide(L)'
;MKKLGLIISAVFLTLGVACADVDRPISVEELPQKAQKFLKAHFSERDVSFAKEDPEFMYKDYEVVLTDGTKIEFASDGEWTSVDCRYGSVPMAIVPKQIEDYLKKNYPNVTVLGIDHERKEYEVRLNNRLELTFDKQFRLIDIDD
;
A
#
# COMPACT_ATOMS: atom_id res chain seq x y z
N MET A 1 25.44 30.40 61.91
CA MET A 1 25.72 29.10 61.31
C MET A 1 24.66 28.83 60.27
N LYS A 2 25.01 28.96 59.03
CA LYS A 2 24.07 28.67 57.91
C LYS A 2 24.32 27.26 57.43
N LYS A 3 23.31 26.37 57.58
CA LYS A 3 23.39 25.02 57.01
C LYS A 3 23.00 25.11 55.52
N LEU A 4 23.95 24.84 54.71
CA LEU A 4 23.72 24.70 53.25
C LEU A 4 23.09 23.36 52.99
N GLY A 5 21.78 23.37 52.66
CA GLY A 5 21.08 22.19 52.22
C GLY A 5 21.37 21.93 50.75
N LEU A 6 22.08 20.85 50.48
CA LEU A 6 22.36 20.36 49.14
C LEU A 6 21.10 19.68 48.59
N ILE A 7 20.38 20.34 47.70
CA ILE A 7 19.28 19.75 46.96
C ILE A 7 19.87 19.01 45.76
N ILE A 8 19.99 17.70 45.88
CA ILE A 8 20.31 16.83 44.72
C ILE A 8 19.03 16.68 43.91
N SER A 9 18.91 17.47 42.85
CA SER A 9 17.87 17.27 41.85
C SER A 9 18.23 16.09 40.98
N ALA A 10 17.65 14.93 41.27
CA ALA A 10 17.74 13.77 40.39
C ALA A 10 16.90 14.00 39.15
N VAL A 11 17.53 14.44 38.08
CA VAL A 11 16.91 14.44 36.75
C VAL A 11 16.77 12.99 36.30
N PHE A 12 15.59 12.43 36.45
CA PHE A 12 15.22 11.19 35.78
C PHE A 12 15.08 11.47 34.29
N LEU A 13 16.15 11.20 33.56
CA LEU A 13 16.07 11.13 32.10
C LEU A 13 15.35 9.82 31.74
N THR A 14 14.03 9.91 31.58
CA THR A 14 13.28 8.83 30.94
C THR A 14 13.66 8.82 29.48
N LEU A 15 14.61 7.97 29.12
CA LEU A 15 14.79 7.54 27.74
C LEU A 15 13.52 6.80 27.34
N GLY A 16 12.58 7.53 26.78
CA GLY A 16 11.49 6.95 26.01
C GLY A 16 12.12 6.25 24.81
N VAL A 17 12.23 4.93 24.87
CA VAL A 17 12.49 4.11 23.70
C VAL A 17 11.21 4.26 22.86
N ALA A 18 11.22 5.20 21.91
CA ALA A 18 10.28 5.18 20.82
C ALA A 18 10.63 3.91 20.03
N CYS A 19 9.83 2.85 20.19
CA CYS A 19 9.81 1.77 19.23
C CYS A 19 9.25 2.40 17.94
N ALA A 20 10.12 2.93 17.11
CA ALA A 20 9.78 3.19 15.73
C ALA A 20 9.57 1.81 15.10
N ASP A 21 8.37 1.54 14.60
CA ASP A 21 8.13 0.42 13.70
C ASP A 21 9.05 0.66 12.50
N VAL A 22 10.10 -0.14 12.40
CA VAL A 22 11.11 0.02 11.35
C VAL A 22 10.78 -0.98 10.26
N ASP A 23 10.44 -0.48 9.09
CA ASP A 23 10.30 -1.28 7.88
C ASP A 23 11.50 -2.22 7.72
N ARG A 24 11.24 -3.51 7.55
CA ARG A 24 12.26 -4.53 7.36
C ARG A 24 12.40 -4.89 5.89
N PRO A 25 13.53 -4.65 5.25
CA PRO A 25 13.79 -5.16 3.91
C PRO A 25 13.71 -6.69 3.89
N ILE A 26 13.05 -7.25 2.90
CA ILE A 26 12.89 -8.69 2.68
C ILE A 26 13.18 -9.04 1.22
N SER A 27 13.41 -10.32 0.94
CA SER A 27 13.43 -10.85 -0.41
C SER A 27 12.01 -11.20 -0.91
N VAL A 28 11.85 -11.37 -2.22
CA VAL A 28 10.54 -11.75 -2.81
C VAL A 28 10.09 -13.12 -2.29
N GLU A 29 11.03 -14.02 -2.00
CA GLU A 29 10.76 -15.37 -1.47
C GLU A 29 10.21 -15.35 -0.04
N GLU A 30 10.45 -14.28 0.71
CA GLU A 30 9.92 -14.10 2.06
C GLU A 30 8.47 -13.59 2.07
N LEU A 31 7.96 -13.09 0.93
CA LEU A 31 6.56 -12.71 0.80
C LEU A 31 5.63 -13.93 0.96
N PRO A 32 4.39 -13.73 1.42
CA PRO A 32 3.38 -14.80 1.37
C PRO A 32 3.22 -15.37 -0.05
N GLN A 33 2.97 -16.67 -0.17
CA GLN A 33 2.86 -17.33 -1.48
C GLN A 33 1.83 -16.69 -2.41
N LYS A 34 0.76 -16.13 -1.87
CA LYS A 34 -0.30 -15.45 -2.62
C LYS A 34 0.24 -14.18 -3.30
N ALA A 35 1.04 -13.39 -2.56
CA ALA A 35 1.72 -12.21 -3.10
C ALA A 35 2.74 -12.58 -4.18
N GLN A 36 3.55 -13.63 -3.96
CA GLN A 36 4.48 -14.12 -4.96
C GLN A 36 3.77 -14.55 -6.26
N LYS A 37 2.64 -15.27 -6.15
CA LYS A 37 1.84 -15.66 -7.31
C LYS A 37 1.25 -14.46 -8.05
N PHE A 38 0.80 -13.46 -7.31
CA PHE A 38 0.27 -12.22 -7.88
C PHE A 38 1.36 -11.48 -8.69
N LEU A 39 2.54 -11.32 -8.13
CA LEU A 39 3.68 -10.71 -8.82
C LEU A 39 4.04 -11.46 -10.10
N LYS A 40 4.10 -12.78 -10.07
CA LYS A 40 4.36 -13.62 -11.25
C LYS A 40 3.30 -13.50 -12.32
N ALA A 41 2.03 -13.38 -11.92
CA ALA A 41 0.91 -13.32 -12.85
C ALA A 41 0.78 -11.97 -13.56
N HIS A 42 1.12 -10.87 -12.88
CA HIS A 42 0.86 -9.52 -13.36
C HIS A 42 2.11 -8.67 -13.57
N PHE A 43 3.21 -9.01 -12.89
CA PHE A 43 4.48 -8.30 -12.94
C PHE A 43 5.62 -9.32 -13.01
N SER A 44 6.70 -8.98 -13.72
CA SER A 44 7.89 -9.81 -13.73
C SER A 44 8.66 -9.68 -12.42
N GLU A 45 9.12 -10.81 -11.84
CA GLU A 45 10.00 -10.79 -10.65
C GLU A 45 11.31 -10.02 -10.88
N ARG A 46 11.76 -9.94 -12.15
CA ARG A 46 12.96 -9.19 -12.53
C ARG A 46 12.79 -7.68 -12.42
N ASP A 47 11.55 -7.22 -12.36
CA ASP A 47 11.21 -5.81 -12.28
C ASP A 47 11.14 -5.30 -10.83
N VAL A 48 11.34 -6.17 -9.83
CA VAL A 48 11.34 -5.78 -8.41
C VAL A 48 12.62 -5.02 -8.08
N SER A 49 12.46 -3.80 -7.58
CA SER A 49 13.55 -2.98 -7.04
C SER A 49 13.85 -3.33 -5.59
N PHE A 50 12.81 -3.40 -4.76
CA PHE A 50 12.90 -3.88 -3.39
C PHE A 50 11.54 -4.35 -2.87
N ALA A 51 11.57 -5.13 -1.80
CA ALA A 51 10.41 -5.49 -1.00
C ALA A 51 10.69 -5.23 0.48
N LYS A 52 9.67 -4.89 1.23
CA LYS A 52 9.75 -4.68 2.68
C LYS A 52 8.52 -5.24 3.40
N GLU A 53 8.74 -5.60 4.65
CA GLU A 53 7.71 -5.92 5.61
C GLU A 53 7.53 -4.70 6.52
N ASP A 54 6.28 -4.25 6.67
CA ASP A 54 5.89 -3.21 7.62
C ASP A 54 5.24 -3.91 8.83
N PRO A 55 5.91 -3.95 9.99
CA PRO A 55 5.39 -4.58 11.17
C PRO A 55 4.45 -3.61 11.90
N GLU A 56 3.20 -3.52 11.52
CA GLU A 56 2.20 -2.89 12.37
C GLU A 56 1.86 -3.76 13.58
N PHE A 57 1.43 -3.14 14.68
CA PHE A 57 1.30 -3.72 16.03
C PHE A 57 0.61 -5.09 16.13
N MET A 58 -0.25 -5.47 15.18
CA MET A 58 -0.94 -6.77 15.15
C MET A 58 -0.91 -7.47 13.78
N TYR A 59 -0.49 -6.78 12.74
CA TYR A 59 -0.50 -7.27 11.36
C TYR A 59 0.82 -6.92 10.70
N LYS A 60 1.25 -7.76 9.79
CA LYS A 60 2.39 -7.49 8.93
C LYS A 60 1.85 -7.21 7.55
N ASP A 61 2.08 -6.03 7.05
CA ASP A 61 1.80 -5.68 5.67
C ASP A 61 3.09 -5.73 4.86
N TYR A 62 2.97 -5.86 3.57
CA TYR A 62 4.13 -5.97 2.69
C TYR A 62 4.01 -4.93 1.58
N GLU A 63 5.13 -4.33 1.24
CA GLU A 63 5.25 -3.41 0.11
C GLU A 63 6.31 -3.91 -0.86
N VAL A 64 5.99 -3.90 -2.14
CA VAL A 64 6.90 -4.21 -3.23
C VAL A 64 6.97 -3.00 -4.15
N VAL A 65 8.17 -2.55 -4.46
CA VAL A 65 8.41 -1.47 -5.41
C VAL A 65 9.15 -2.03 -6.62
N LEU A 66 8.61 -1.79 -7.80
CA LEU A 66 9.21 -2.19 -9.07
C LEU A 66 10.20 -1.13 -9.58
N THR A 67 11.06 -1.51 -10.52
CA THR A 67 12.07 -0.62 -11.09
C THR A 67 11.50 0.57 -11.85
N ASP A 68 10.26 0.47 -12.34
CA ASP A 68 9.52 1.56 -13.01
C ASP A 68 8.81 2.50 -12.03
N GLY A 69 8.95 2.27 -10.71
CA GLY A 69 8.31 3.04 -9.66
C GLY A 69 6.89 2.57 -9.30
N THR A 70 6.40 1.49 -9.89
CA THR A 70 5.13 0.86 -9.48
C THR A 70 5.26 0.35 -8.06
N LYS A 71 4.27 0.67 -7.23
CA LYS A 71 4.19 0.26 -5.84
C LYS A 71 3.01 -0.69 -5.67
N ILE A 72 3.24 -1.81 -5.00
CA ILE A 72 2.21 -2.83 -4.75
C ILE A 72 2.22 -3.14 -3.25
N GLU A 73 1.06 -3.09 -2.64
CA GLU A 73 0.88 -3.42 -1.23
C GLU A 73 0.08 -4.71 -1.08
N PHE A 74 0.43 -5.49 -0.06
CA PHE A 74 -0.22 -6.74 0.28
C PHE A 74 -0.50 -6.79 1.78
N ALA A 75 -1.66 -7.32 2.12
CA ALA A 75 -2.00 -7.66 3.50
C ALA A 75 -1.17 -8.86 4.01
N SER A 76 -1.26 -9.12 5.30
CA SER A 76 -0.53 -10.20 5.98
C SER A 76 -0.75 -11.60 5.40
N ASP A 77 -1.90 -11.86 4.78
CA ASP A 77 -2.23 -13.11 4.11
C ASP A 77 -1.74 -13.18 2.65
N GLY A 78 -1.13 -12.09 2.15
CA GLY A 78 -0.64 -11.95 0.78
C GLY A 78 -1.70 -11.53 -0.25
N GLU A 79 -2.91 -11.18 0.18
CA GLU A 79 -3.88 -10.51 -0.70
C GLU A 79 -3.37 -9.12 -1.05
N TRP A 80 -3.44 -8.73 -2.32
CA TRP A 80 -3.09 -7.37 -2.72
C TRP A 80 -4.12 -6.36 -2.19
N THR A 81 -3.66 -5.20 -1.77
CA THR A 81 -4.50 -4.12 -1.25
C THR A 81 -4.37 -2.84 -2.07
N SER A 82 -3.22 -2.61 -2.68
CA SER A 82 -2.96 -1.43 -3.49
C SER A 82 -2.03 -1.75 -4.65
N VAL A 83 -2.30 -1.14 -5.80
CA VAL A 83 -1.40 -1.09 -6.96
C VAL A 83 -1.36 0.34 -7.46
N ASP A 84 -0.21 0.99 -7.39
CA ASP A 84 0.03 2.36 -7.85
C ASP A 84 1.09 2.38 -8.96
N CYS A 85 0.65 2.66 -10.19
CA CYS A 85 1.49 2.77 -11.38
C CYS A 85 1.72 4.24 -11.73
N ARG A 86 2.69 4.87 -11.06
CA ARG A 86 2.95 6.32 -11.21
C ARG A 86 3.26 6.75 -12.65
N TYR A 87 3.92 5.89 -13.42
CA TYR A 87 4.40 6.20 -14.78
C TYR A 87 3.90 5.22 -15.84
N GLY A 88 2.91 4.42 -15.51
CA GLY A 88 2.38 3.40 -16.40
C GLY A 88 0.88 3.23 -16.23
N SER A 89 0.41 2.02 -16.38
CA SER A 89 -0.99 1.65 -16.17
C SER A 89 -1.11 0.37 -15.36
N VAL A 90 -2.12 0.29 -14.53
CA VAL A 90 -2.50 -0.93 -13.84
C VAL A 90 -2.87 -2.00 -14.89
N PRO A 91 -2.31 -3.21 -14.83
CA PRO A 91 -2.75 -4.31 -15.69
C PRO A 91 -4.25 -4.53 -15.56
N MET A 92 -4.97 -4.52 -16.69
CA MET A 92 -6.44 -4.63 -16.66
C MET A 92 -6.96 -5.95 -16.07
N ALA A 93 -6.12 -6.98 -16.05
CA ALA A 93 -6.45 -8.25 -15.39
C ALA A 93 -6.60 -8.13 -13.85
N ILE A 94 -6.05 -7.07 -13.24
CA ILE A 94 -6.20 -6.77 -11.82
C ILE A 94 -7.52 -6.05 -11.54
N VAL A 95 -7.99 -5.21 -12.48
CA VAL A 95 -9.23 -4.44 -12.34
C VAL A 95 -10.43 -5.40 -12.46
N PRO A 96 -11.36 -5.39 -11.49
CA PRO A 96 -12.58 -6.18 -11.59
C PRO A 96 -13.32 -5.89 -12.89
N LYS A 97 -13.87 -6.95 -13.52
CA LYS A 97 -14.53 -6.86 -14.83
C LYS A 97 -15.67 -5.84 -14.86
N GLN A 98 -16.43 -5.74 -13.78
CA GLN A 98 -17.55 -4.80 -13.68
C GLN A 98 -17.07 -3.34 -13.66
N ILE A 99 -15.92 -3.06 -13.02
CA ILE A 99 -15.29 -1.74 -13.02
C ILE A 99 -14.72 -1.44 -14.41
N GLU A 100 -14.05 -2.39 -15.03
CA GLU A 100 -13.57 -2.27 -16.41
C GLU A 100 -14.69 -1.91 -17.37
N ASP A 101 -15.84 -2.60 -17.30
CA ASP A 101 -16.99 -2.35 -18.14
C ASP A 101 -17.61 -0.96 -17.89
N TYR A 102 -17.64 -0.53 -16.63
CA TYR A 102 -18.07 0.82 -16.25
C TYR A 102 -17.16 1.88 -16.87
N LEU A 103 -15.85 1.71 -16.77
CA LEU A 103 -14.87 2.65 -17.36
C LEU A 103 -14.99 2.70 -18.87
N LYS A 104 -15.10 1.57 -19.57
CA LYS A 104 -15.27 1.52 -21.03
C LYS A 104 -16.52 2.26 -21.50
N LYS A 105 -17.58 2.20 -20.72
CA LYS A 105 -18.85 2.85 -21.03
C LYS A 105 -18.84 4.35 -20.77
N ASN A 106 -18.27 4.79 -19.64
CA ASN A 106 -18.41 6.16 -19.15
C ASN A 106 -17.14 7.00 -19.38
N TYR A 107 -15.97 6.35 -19.44
CA TYR A 107 -14.66 6.98 -19.59
C TYR A 107 -13.79 6.19 -20.59
N PRO A 108 -14.16 6.11 -21.88
CA PRO A 108 -13.55 5.17 -22.83
C PRO A 108 -12.07 5.42 -23.13
N ASN A 109 -11.56 6.63 -22.86
CA ASN A 109 -10.19 7.03 -23.19
C ASN A 109 -9.29 7.22 -21.96
N VAL A 110 -9.68 6.69 -20.79
CA VAL A 110 -8.89 6.82 -19.58
C VAL A 110 -7.95 5.62 -19.38
N THR A 111 -6.87 5.89 -18.67
CA THR A 111 -5.94 4.88 -18.18
C THR A 111 -6.06 4.80 -16.66
N VAL A 112 -6.11 3.59 -16.13
CA VAL A 112 -6.07 3.34 -14.68
C VAL A 112 -4.64 3.45 -14.21
N LEU A 113 -4.36 4.43 -13.36
CA LEU A 113 -3.03 4.66 -12.76
C LEU A 113 -2.87 3.98 -11.42
N GLY A 114 -3.96 3.75 -10.70
CA GLY A 114 -3.95 3.09 -9.41
C GLY A 114 -5.27 2.44 -9.10
N ILE A 115 -5.22 1.41 -8.28
CA ILE A 115 -6.39 0.74 -7.73
C ILE A 115 -6.08 0.30 -6.30
N ASP A 116 -6.97 0.67 -5.38
CA ASP A 116 -6.94 0.26 -3.99
C ASP A 116 -8.14 -0.62 -3.70
N HIS A 117 -7.93 -1.65 -2.89
CA HIS A 117 -8.94 -2.60 -2.49
C HIS A 117 -8.88 -2.79 -0.98
N GLU A 118 -9.60 -1.94 -0.26
CA GLU A 118 -9.69 -2.03 1.18
C GLU A 118 -11.09 -2.47 1.63
N ARG A 119 -11.12 -3.43 2.56
CA ARG A 119 -12.29 -3.94 3.30
C ARG A 119 -13.57 -4.15 2.49
N LYS A 120 -14.13 -3.10 1.88
CA LYS A 120 -15.47 -3.11 1.26
C LYS A 120 -15.58 -2.29 0.00
N GLU A 121 -14.52 -1.63 -0.41
CA GLU A 121 -14.53 -0.64 -1.48
C GLU A 121 -13.35 -0.85 -2.42
N TYR A 122 -13.54 -0.40 -3.65
CA TYR A 122 -12.49 -0.26 -4.65
C TYR A 122 -12.37 1.21 -4.99
N GLU A 123 -11.17 1.75 -4.87
CA GLU A 123 -10.85 3.11 -5.29
C GLU A 123 -9.97 3.05 -6.52
N VAL A 124 -10.38 3.72 -7.60
CA VAL A 124 -9.70 3.66 -8.90
C VAL A 124 -9.28 5.06 -9.32
N ARG A 125 -7.97 5.27 -9.45
CA ARG A 125 -7.39 6.53 -9.90
C ARG A 125 -7.11 6.51 -11.38
N LEU A 126 -7.58 7.56 -12.08
CA LEU A 126 -7.51 7.70 -13.52
C LEU A 126 -6.51 8.79 -13.94
N ASN A 127 -6.01 8.69 -15.18
CA ASN A 127 -5.06 9.67 -15.73
C ASN A 127 -5.67 11.06 -16.00
N ASN A 128 -6.98 11.20 -15.92
CA ASN A 128 -7.70 12.48 -16.02
C ASN A 128 -7.92 13.16 -14.66
N ARG A 129 -7.25 12.70 -13.60
CA ARG A 129 -7.32 13.13 -12.20
C ARG A 129 -8.57 12.69 -11.45
N LEU A 130 -9.51 12.01 -12.08
CA LEU A 130 -10.66 11.45 -11.36
C LEU A 130 -10.24 10.26 -10.52
N GLU A 131 -10.85 10.19 -9.36
CA GLU A 131 -10.82 9.05 -8.46
C GLU A 131 -12.24 8.54 -8.26
N LEU A 132 -12.47 7.28 -8.57
CA LEU A 132 -13.78 6.65 -8.53
C LEU A 132 -13.82 5.60 -7.44
N THR A 133 -14.77 5.73 -6.52
CA THR A 133 -14.99 4.74 -5.46
C THR A 133 -16.20 3.87 -5.77
N PHE A 134 -16.00 2.55 -5.72
CA PHE A 134 -17.02 1.54 -5.93
C PHE A 134 -17.22 0.71 -4.66
N ASP A 135 -18.48 0.35 -4.37
CA ASP A 135 -18.79 -0.59 -3.29
C ASP A 135 -18.46 -2.06 -3.67
N LYS A 136 -18.68 -3.00 -2.75
CA LYS A 136 -18.45 -4.44 -2.96
C LYS A 136 -19.29 -5.04 -4.10
N GLN A 137 -20.38 -4.41 -4.45
CA GLN A 137 -21.23 -4.80 -5.56
C GLN A 137 -20.85 -4.09 -6.85
N PHE A 138 -19.69 -3.41 -6.86
CA PHE A 138 -19.15 -2.65 -7.99
C PHE A 138 -20.06 -1.51 -8.47
N ARG A 139 -20.83 -0.92 -7.55
CA ARG A 139 -21.63 0.27 -7.82
C ARG A 139 -20.79 1.49 -7.47
N LEU A 140 -20.76 2.48 -8.35
CA LEU A 140 -20.11 3.75 -8.07
C LEU A 140 -20.82 4.47 -6.92
N ILE A 141 -20.07 4.85 -5.90
CA ILE A 141 -20.57 5.56 -4.71
C ILE A 141 -19.95 6.93 -4.52
N ASP A 142 -18.79 7.21 -5.12
CA ASP A 142 -18.15 8.52 -5.04
C ASP A 142 -17.30 8.84 -6.27
N ILE A 143 -17.12 10.13 -6.56
CA ILE A 143 -16.24 10.67 -7.62
C ILE A 143 -15.56 11.91 -7.06
N ASP A 144 -14.22 11.84 -6.95
CA ASP A 144 -13.37 12.97 -6.59
C ASP A 144 -12.48 13.41 -7.76
N ASP A 145 -12.01 14.69 -7.73
CA ASP A 145 -11.13 15.30 -8.73
C ASP A 145 -9.95 16.09 -8.13
#